data_721e72ea81a2a10ff15d182f2a5a5db4
#
_entry.id   721e72ea81a2a10ff15d182f2a5a5db4
#
_cell.length_a   1.000
_cell.length_b   1.000
_cell.length_c   1.000
_cell.angle_alpha   90.00
_cell.angle_beta   90.00
_cell.angle_gamma   90.00
#
_symmetry.space_group_name_H-M   'P 1'
#
loop_
_entity.id
_entity.type
_entity.pdbx_description
1 polymer ?
#
loop_
_entity_poly.entity_id
_entity_poly.type
_entity_poly.pdbx_seq_one_letter_code
_entity_poly.pdbx_strand_id
1 'polypeptide(L)'
;MNSQVEKYDYVIIGSGSAGSVLAARLSENAGVKVLLLEAGKPDTSPFVRIPLGVGKLLNDDRYVWRAETLPQKNLYDNKIYWPSGKMLGGSSSVNGMLAVRGHPKRFDEWREANCPGWGFDDVLPAFMRLETYKEGNPAFRGKSGPVTIVKSRPNPLSAAFVSACGQTGIPLVDDYNDLVAEGASQMQMNLHDGRRCNTSFAYLKPARRRHNLKIVTGVFARRILFEGMRAVGVEYIAPDGVTKSAGASAEVLLCAGATRSPQLLELSGIGDATRLRELGVPIVHHNPHVGEHLQDHVMPRLNYECVEPYTVNDLLRSRLRMGRELLRYFFSHQGLFATTGIAGTAFVRTRAGLAYPDARLQVGLTSGTARLATSIKTGIDDFSGFHIGGYFLYPESRGSIHAISKDPRQSPSIQPNYLSHPVDQEVTVRLMKMLRKIAEQPAMSTLIKRATRPPLGADGDEELLDYARKTSSTCWHPIATCRMGAEVDSVVDSRMRVYGVSGLRVADASIMPFQVSSNTNIPTIMLGERAAEFVKQDIARY
;
A
#
# COMPACT_ATOMS: atom_id res chain seq x y z
N MET A 1 8.01 23.43 -35.84
CA MET A 1 6.53 23.37 -35.73
C MET A 1 6.17 23.53 -34.27
N ASN A 2 5.57 24.66 -33.88
CA ASN A 2 5.03 24.85 -32.53
C ASN A 2 3.83 23.90 -32.39
N SER A 3 4.04 22.69 -31.87
CA SER A 3 2.93 21.86 -31.45
C SER A 3 2.23 22.59 -30.30
N GLN A 4 1.00 23.10 -30.54
CA GLN A 4 0.19 23.66 -29.47
C GLN A 4 0.14 22.66 -28.32
N VAL A 5 0.59 23.08 -27.13
CA VAL A 5 0.52 22.25 -25.92
C VAL A 5 -0.96 21.98 -25.65
N GLU A 6 -1.36 20.72 -25.66
CA GLU A 6 -2.73 20.32 -25.37
C GLU A 6 -3.09 20.70 -23.93
N LYS A 7 -4.18 21.46 -23.73
CA LYS A 7 -4.59 22.01 -22.43
C LYS A 7 -5.74 21.21 -21.83
N TYR A 8 -5.62 20.92 -20.56
CA TYR A 8 -6.61 20.28 -19.69
C TYR A 8 -6.88 21.17 -18.47
N ASP A 9 -7.98 20.96 -17.79
CA ASP A 9 -8.18 21.62 -16.51
C ASP A 9 -7.32 20.98 -15.43
N TYR A 10 -7.28 19.65 -15.43
CA TYR A 10 -6.47 18.88 -14.49
C TYR A 10 -5.56 17.88 -15.21
N VAL A 11 -4.28 17.87 -14.82
CA VAL A 11 -3.31 16.85 -15.21
C VAL A 11 -2.97 16.01 -13.99
N ILE A 12 -3.33 14.73 -14.01
CA ILE A 12 -3.10 13.76 -12.93
C ILE A 12 -1.90 12.90 -13.30
N ILE A 13 -0.90 12.81 -12.40
CA ILE A 13 0.32 12.02 -12.59
C ILE A 13 0.25 10.77 -11.74
N GLY A 14 0.10 9.60 -12.37
CA GLY A 14 -0.05 8.30 -11.73
C GLY A 14 -1.49 7.85 -11.59
N SER A 15 -1.79 6.66 -12.11
CA SER A 15 -3.11 6.02 -12.07
C SER A 15 -3.24 5.01 -10.91
N GLY A 16 -2.51 5.24 -9.82
CA GLY A 16 -2.56 4.40 -8.63
C GLY A 16 -3.88 4.50 -7.85
N SER A 17 -3.83 4.09 -6.59
CA SER A 17 -5.00 4.01 -5.71
C SER A 17 -5.77 5.34 -5.61
N ALA A 18 -5.08 6.49 -5.48
CA ALA A 18 -5.73 7.79 -5.41
C ALA A 18 -5.95 8.44 -6.78
N GLY A 19 -4.97 8.38 -7.69
CA GLY A 19 -5.09 9.04 -9.01
C GLY A 19 -6.22 8.48 -9.88
N SER A 20 -6.50 7.17 -9.78
CA SER A 20 -7.67 6.56 -10.43
C SER A 20 -8.99 7.12 -9.90
N VAL A 21 -9.07 7.38 -8.60
CA VAL A 21 -10.25 7.99 -7.96
C VAL A 21 -10.42 9.42 -8.45
N LEU A 22 -9.36 10.23 -8.39
CA LEU A 22 -9.38 11.61 -8.85
C LEU A 22 -9.81 11.72 -10.31
N ALA A 23 -9.23 10.93 -11.20
CA ALA A 23 -9.60 10.91 -12.61
C ALA A 23 -11.08 10.58 -12.82
N ALA A 24 -11.59 9.58 -12.09
CA ALA A 24 -12.99 9.19 -12.17
C ALA A 24 -13.92 10.28 -11.59
N ARG A 25 -13.59 10.84 -10.41
CA ARG A 25 -14.46 11.82 -9.73
C ARG A 25 -14.46 13.20 -10.39
N LEU A 26 -13.33 13.67 -10.91
CA LEU A 26 -13.26 14.97 -11.57
C LEU A 26 -13.95 14.94 -12.94
N SER A 27 -13.82 13.83 -13.68
CA SER A 27 -14.47 13.66 -14.98
C SER A 27 -15.98 13.41 -14.90
N GLU A 28 -16.60 13.35 -13.71
CA GLU A 28 -18.06 13.33 -13.55
C GLU A 28 -18.70 14.62 -14.08
N ASN A 29 -18.02 15.76 -13.94
CA ASN A 29 -18.43 17.00 -14.58
C ASN A 29 -17.95 17.02 -16.04
N ALA A 30 -18.87 16.94 -16.99
CA ALA A 30 -18.57 16.89 -18.43
C ALA A 30 -17.86 18.16 -18.95
N GLY A 31 -17.97 19.30 -18.26
CA GLY A 31 -17.28 20.55 -18.59
C GLY A 31 -15.81 20.58 -18.16
N VAL A 32 -15.35 19.62 -17.36
CA VAL A 32 -13.97 19.53 -16.82
C VAL A 32 -13.17 18.56 -17.66
N LYS A 33 -12.06 19.01 -18.27
CA LYS A 33 -11.15 18.18 -19.06
C LYS A 33 -10.03 17.62 -18.18
N VAL A 34 -9.91 16.29 -18.12
CA VAL A 34 -8.95 15.59 -17.27
C VAL A 34 -8.00 14.77 -18.12
N LEU A 35 -6.70 14.94 -17.89
CA LEU A 35 -5.64 14.06 -18.40
C LEU A 35 -5.09 13.21 -17.26
N LEU A 36 -5.05 11.89 -17.45
CA LEU A 36 -4.38 10.94 -16.54
C LEU A 36 -3.16 10.35 -17.25
N LEU A 37 -1.98 10.56 -16.68
CA LEU A 37 -0.71 10.03 -17.14
C LEU A 37 -0.29 8.83 -16.28
N GLU A 38 0.06 7.69 -16.93
CA GLU A 38 0.52 6.48 -16.25
C GLU A 38 1.81 5.94 -16.91
N ALA A 39 2.80 5.65 -16.07
CA ALA A 39 4.08 5.14 -16.55
C ALA A 39 4.01 3.69 -17.06
N GLY A 40 3.13 2.91 -16.49
CA GLY A 40 2.94 1.51 -16.85
C GLY A 40 1.97 1.28 -18.00
N LYS A 41 1.71 0.00 -18.25
CA LYS A 41 0.78 -0.48 -19.28
C LYS A 41 -0.65 -0.57 -18.73
N PRO A 42 -1.66 -0.79 -19.58
CA PRO A 42 -2.98 -1.22 -19.14
C PRO A 42 -2.92 -2.51 -18.31
N ASP A 43 -3.84 -2.66 -17.35
CA ASP A 43 -3.98 -3.81 -16.43
C ASP A 43 -4.64 -5.05 -17.07
N THR A 44 -4.24 -5.38 -18.29
CA THR A 44 -4.88 -6.44 -19.11
C THR A 44 -4.38 -7.85 -18.79
N SER A 45 -3.31 -8.00 -18.02
CA SER A 45 -2.78 -9.31 -17.65
C SER A 45 -3.81 -10.11 -16.84
N PRO A 46 -4.06 -11.40 -17.17
CA PRO A 46 -4.98 -12.23 -16.39
C PRO A 46 -4.52 -12.39 -14.94
N PHE A 47 -3.22 -12.34 -14.67
CA PHE A 47 -2.66 -12.42 -13.31
C PHE A 47 -3.06 -11.23 -12.43
N VAL A 48 -3.45 -10.09 -12.99
CA VAL A 48 -4.01 -8.97 -12.23
C VAL A 48 -5.36 -9.35 -11.62
N ARG A 49 -6.19 -10.08 -12.36
CA ARG A 49 -7.54 -10.43 -11.93
C ARG A 49 -7.56 -11.63 -10.97
N ILE A 50 -6.61 -12.54 -11.10
CA ILE A 50 -6.48 -13.73 -10.23
C ILE A 50 -5.75 -13.32 -8.93
N PRO A 51 -6.39 -13.42 -7.75
CA PRO A 51 -5.79 -13.00 -6.48
C PRO A 51 -4.39 -13.57 -6.22
N LEU A 52 -4.22 -14.89 -6.34
CA LEU A 52 -2.92 -15.55 -6.15
C LEU A 52 -1.89 -15.21 -7.24
N GLY A 53 -2.31 -14.60 -8.35
CA GLY A 53 -1.45 -14.18 -9.47
C GLY A 53 -0.41 -13.12 -9.09
N VAL A 54 -0.56 -12.47 -7.92
CA VAL A 54 0.34 -11.42 -7.43
C VAL A 54 1.82 -11.83 -7.43
N GLY A 55 2.14 -13.07 -7.08
CA GLY A 55 3.51 -13.57 -7.08
C GLY A 55 4.20 -13.51 -8.46
N LYS A 56 3.45 -13.69 -9.54
CA LYS A 56 3.96 -13.54 -10.91
C LYS A 56 4.18 -12.07 -11.28
N LEU A 57 3.26 -11.19 -10.88
CA LEU A 57 3.33 -9.76 -11.21
C LEU A 57 4.50 -9.07 -10.49
N LEU A 58 4.71 -9.35 -9.21
CA LEU A 58 5.75 -8.71 -8.40
C LEU A 58 7.19 -9.07 -8.83
N ASN A 59 7.35 -10.12 -9.63
CA ASN A 59 8.66 -10.51 -10.18
C ASN A 59 8.88 -10.07 -11.63
N ASP A 60 7.96 -9.28 -12.23
CA ASP A 60 7.98 -8.88 -13.64
C ASP A 60 8.04 -7.35 -13.76
N ASP A 61 9.14 -6.82 -14.30
CA ASP A 61 9.41 -5.39 -14.47
C ASP A 61 8.46 -4.69 -15.45
N ARG A 62 7.72 -5.45 -16.23
CA ARG A 62 6.64 -4.91 -17.07
C ARG A 62 5.46 -4.38 -16.26
N TYR A 63 5.28 -4.89 -15.02
CA TYR A 63 4.13 -4.60 -14.15
C TYR A 63 4.50 -3.88 -12.86
N VAL A 64 5.78 -3.86 -12.50
CA VAL A 64 6.27 -3.19 -11.31
C VAL A 64 7.52 -2.36 -11.58
N TRP A 65 7.67 -1.30 -10.81
CA TRP A 65 8.95 -0.68 -10.58
C TRP A 65 9.74 -1.62 -9.67
N ARG A 66 10.88 -2.09 -10.16
CA ARG A 66 11.79 -2.90 -9.34
C ARG A 66 12.80 -1.97 -8.69
N ALA A 67 12.72 -1.87 -7.39
CA ALA A 67 13.67 -1.13 -6.59
C ALA A 67 14.17 -1.99 -5.44
N GLU A 68 15.24 -1.57 -4.81
CA GLU A 68 15.78 -2.12 -3.57
C GLU A 68 16.11 -0.96 -2.64
N THR A 69 16.04 -1.22 -1.34
CA THR A 69 16.52 -0.26 -0.34
C THR A 69 18.03 -0.14 -0.40
N LEU A 70 18.55 0.95 0.14
CA LEU A 70 19.94 0.98 0.58
C LEU A 70 20.18 -0.10 1.65
N PRO A 71 21.44 -0.51 1.91
CA PRO A 71 21.76 -1.46 2.97
C PRO A 71 21.15 -1.03 4.30
N GLN A 72 20.42 -1.93 4.96
CA GLN A 72 19.72 -1.65 6.21
C GLN A 72 20.60 -2.09 7.40
N LYS A 73 21.25 -1.12 8.05
CA LYS A 73 22.22 -1.36 9.14
C LYS A 73 21.67 -2.30 10.23
N ASN A 74 20.43 -2.07 10.67
CA ASN A 74 19.81 -2.89 11.71
C ASN A 74 19.22 -4.21 11.20
N LEU A 75 19.35 -4.51 9.92
CA LEU A 75 19.00 -5.79 9.29
C LEU A 75 20.23 -6.43 8.63
N TYR A 76 21.41 -6.31 9.26
CA TYR A 76 22.67 -6.90 8.78
C TYR A 76 23.07 -6.47 7.37
N ASP A 77 22.87 -5.19 7.04
CA ASP A 77 23.10 -4.58 5.73
C ASP A 77 22.35 -5.24 4.56
N ASN A 78 21.30 -6.01 4.88
CA ASN A 78 20.43 -6.58 3.87
C ASN A 78 19.73 -5.48 3.07
N LYS A 79 19.74 -5.60 1.74
CA LYS A 79 18.90 -4.82 0.85
C LYS A 79 17.55 -5.50 0.73
N ILE A 80 16.50 -4.71 0.88
CA ILE A 80 15.13 -5.22 0.83
C ILE A 80 14.51 -4.87 -0.53
N TYR A 81 13.97 -5.87 -1.21
CA TYR A 81 13.25 -5.69 -2.46
C TYR A 81 11.99 -4.84 -2.26
N TRP A 82 11.85 -3.77 -3.06
CA TRP A 82 10.85 -2.72 -2.90
C TRP A 82 10.03 -2.49 -4.17
N PRO A 83 9.18 -3.45 -4.58
CA PRO A 83 8.34 -3.30 -5.76
C PRO A 83 7.18 -2.33 -5.51
N SER A 84 6.84 -1.57 -6.53
CA SER A 84 5.59 -0.80 -6.59
C SER A 84 4.93 -0.96 -7.96
N GLY A 85 3.59 -0.88 -8.04
CA GLY A 85 2.85 -1.14 -9.27
C GLY A 85 3.18 -0.12 -10.37
N LYS A 86 3.39 -0.62 -11.60
CA LYS A 86 3.63 0.13 -12.83
C LYS A 86 2.62 -0.31 -13.90
N MET A 87 1.38 0.05 -13.70
CA MET A 87 0.25 -0.20 -14.60
C MET A 87 -0.98 0.57 -14.12
N LEU A 88 -2.05 0.60 -14.93
CA LEU A 88 -3.33 1.15 -14.48
C LEU A 88 -3.77 0.51 -13.15
N GLY A 89 -4.16 1.34 -12.19
CA GLY A 89 -4.45 0.97 -10.83
C GLY A 89 -3.22 0.96 -9.90
N GLY A 90 -1.99 1.15 -10.44
CA GLY A 90 -0.76 1.20 -9.66
C GLY A 90 -0.59 0.00 -8.72
N SER A 91 -0.18 0.24 -7.47
CA SER A 91 0.01 -0.82 -6.47
C SER A 91 -1.29 -1.54 -6.07
N SER A 92 -2.49 -0.95 -6.29
CA SER A 92 -3.75 -1.68 -6.08
C SER A 92 -3.92 -2.87 -7.03
N SER A 93 -3.20 -2.88 -8.16
CA SER A 93 -3.21 -3.97 -9.15
C SER A 93 -2.24 -5.12 -8.81
N VAL A 94 -1.31 -4.92 -7.87
CA VAL A 94 -0.28 -5.91 -7.48
C VAL A 94 -0.19 -6.17 -5.98
N ASN A 95 -1.04 -5.56 -5.15
CA ASN A 95 -1.05 -5.75 -3.70
C ASN A 95 -1.75 -7.03 -3.24
N GLY A 96 -1.73 -7.28 -1.93
CA GLY A 96 -2.42 -8.39 -1.28
C GLY A 96 -3.93 -8.22 -1.13
N MET A 97 -4.56 -7.18 -1.64
CA MET A 97 -6.01 -6.89 -1.57
C MET A 97 -6.60 -6.83 -0.16
N LEU A 98 -5.80 -6.66 0.87
CA LEU A 98 -6.27 -6.63 2.25
C LEU A 98 -6.97 -5.30 2.52
N ALA A 99 -8.26 -5.37 2.88
CA ALA A 99 -9.09 -4.20 3.16
C ALA A 99 -8.99 -3.85 4.65
N VAL A 100 -8.22 -2.80 4.95
CA VAL A 100 -8.07 -2.23 6.29
C VAL A 100 -8.24 -0.72 6.18
N ARG A 101 -9.14 -0.13 6.99
CA ARG A 101 -9.37 1.31 7.03
C ARG A 101 -8.35 2.04 7.90
N GLY A 102 -7.94 1.41 8.99
CA GLY A 102 -7.17 2.02 10.07
C GLY A 102 -8.03 2.28 11.31
N HIS A 103 -7.38 2.52 12.45
CA HIS A 103 -8.06 2.76 13.72
C HIS A 103 -8.64 4.18 13.76
N PRO A 104 -9.91 4.39 14.21
CA PRO A 104 -10.56 5.71 14.26
C PRO A 104 -9.70 6.79 14.94
N LYS A 105 -9.16 6.50 16.12
CA LYS A 105 -8.31 7.44 16.87
C LYS A 105 -7.07 7.92 16.10
N ARG A 106 -6.54 7.12 15.16
CA ARG A 106 -5.38 7.56 14.36
C ARG A 106 -5.71 8.69 13.41
N PHE A 107 -6.94 8.75 12.93
CA PHE A 107 -7.41 9.90 12.14
C PHE A 107 -7.67 11.12 13.03
N ASP A 108 -8.17 10.92 14.27
CA ASP A 108 -8.28 12.03 15.21
C ASP A 108 -6.92 12.62 15.57
N GLU A 109 -5.90 11.77 15.76
CA GLU A 109 -4.52 12.18 15.96
C GLU A 109 -3.95 12.91 14.74
N TRP A 110 -4.35 12.58 13.49
CA TRP A 110 -4.00 13.39 12.32
C TRP A 110 -4.54 14.81 12.45
N ARG A 111 -5.81 14.96 12.84
CA ARG A 111 -6.43 16.28 13.07
C ARG A 111 -5.66 17.06 14.14
N GLU A 112 -5.28 16.41 15.22
CA GLU A 112 -4.50 17.00 16.32
C GLU A 112 -3.07 17.39 15.88
N ALA A 113 -2.50 16.66 14.92
CA ALA A 113 -1.18 16.95 14.30
C ALA A 113 -1.25 18.00 13.18
N ASN A 114 -2.04 19.05 13.34
CA ASN A 114 -2.23 20.15 12.39
C ASN A 114 -2.79 19.75 11.01
N CYS A 115 -3.61 18.69 10.96
CA CYS A 115 -4.33 18.29 9.77
C CYS A 115 -5.85 18.47 9.97
N PRO A 116 -6.39 19.70 10.05
CA PRO A 116 -7.82 19.93 10.21
C PRO A 116 -8.62 19.32 9.04
N GLY A 117 -9.78 18.71 9.35
CA GLY A 117 -10.60 18.00 8.37
C GLY A 117 -10.17 16.56 8.10
N TRP A 118 -9.30 15.98 8.95
CA TRP A 118 -8.82 14.60 8.83
C TRP A 118 -9.12 13.73 10.04
N GLY A 119 -9.96 14.20 11.00
CA GLY A 119 -10.48 13.36 12.06
C GLY A 119 -11.36 12.23 11.52
N PHE A 120 -11.65 11.23 12.36
CA PHE A 120 -12.43 10.07 11.92
C PHE A 120 -13.78 10.45 11.33
N ASP A 121 -14.50 11.38 11.97
CA ASP A 121 -15.80 11.87 11.47
C ASP A 121 -15.69 12.57 10.11
N ASP A 122 -14.55 13.22 9.83
CA ASP A 122 -14.30 13.89 8.55
C ASP A 122 -14.05 12.90 7.41
N VAL A 123 -13.37 11.76 7.71
CA VAL A 123 -12.97 10.77 6.69
C VAL A 123 -13.97 9.62 6.54
N LEU A 124 -14.80 9.34 7.53
CA LEU A 124 -15.80 8.27 7.50
C LEU A 124 -16.73 8.35 6.28
N PRO A 125 -17.28 9.51 5.90
CA PRO A 125 -18.12 9.62 4.70
C PRO A 125 -17.39 9.18 3.43
N ALA A 126 -16.08 9.48 3.30
CA ALA A 126 -15.28 9.04 2.16
C ALA A 126 -15.02 7.53 2.20
N PHE A 127 -14.77 6.93 3.36
CA PHE A 127 -14.69 5.47 3.52
C PHE A 127 -16.00 4.77 3.15
N MET A 128 -17.14 5.33 3.52
CA MET A 128 -18.45 4.76 3.17
C MET A 128 -18.71 4.88 1.67
N ARG A 129 -18.39 6.02 1.06
CA ARG A 129 -18.60 6.28 -0.37
C ARG A 129 -17.74 5.40 -1.27
N LEU A 130 -16.52 5.02 -0.85
CA LEU A 130 -15.62 4.21 -1.67
C LEU A 130 -16.00 2.73 -1.73
N GLU A 131 -16.69 2.18 -0.71
CA GLU A 131 -16.85 0.73 -0.59
C GLU A 131 -18.27 0.21 -0.75
N THR A 132 -18.37 -1.02 -1.19
CA THR A 132 -19.54 -1.90 -1.03
C THR A 132 -19.15 -3.07 -0.13
N TYR A 133 -19.59 -3.05 1.12
CA TYR A 133 -19.50 -4.19 2.04
C TYR A 133 -20.90 -4.56 2.52
N LYS A 134 -21.41 -5.71 2.08
CA LYS A 134 -22.80 -6.14 2.32
C LYS A 134 -23.07 -6.42 3.79
N GLU A 135 -22.10 -7.04 4.45
CA GLU A 135 -22.10 -7.29 5.90
C GLU A 135 -21.75 -6.01 6.66
N GLY A 136 -21.73 -6.03 7.96
CA GLY A 136 -21.32 -4.92 8.80
C GLY A 136 -22.36 -3.83 9.01
N ASN A 137 -22.09 -2.97 9.98
CA ASN A 137 -22.99 -1.92 10.45
C ASN A 137 -23.16 -0.81 9.40
N PRO A 138 -24.38 -0.52 8.89
CA PRO A 138 -24.60 0.51 7.88
C PRO A 138 -24.29 1.94 8.35
N ALA A 139 -24.17 2.18 9.65
CA ALA A 139 -23.75 3.47 10.17
C ALA A 139 -22.25 3.75 9.90
N PHE A 140 -21.44 2.71 9.68
CA PHE A 140 -20.01 2.82 9.50
C PHE A 140 -19.50 2.20 8.18
N ARG A 141 -20.29 1.31 7.55
CA ARG A 141 -19.88 0.57 6.36
C ARG A 141 -20.70 0.96 5.13
N GLY A 142 -20.02 1.27 4.03
CA GLY A 142 -20.64 1.62 2.76
C GLY A 142 -21.33 0.43 2.09
N LYS A 143 -22.44 0.67 1.39
CA LYS A 143 -23.27 -0.36 0.73
C LYS A 143 -23.31 -0.25 -0.80
N SER A 144 -22.78 0.83 -1.39
CA SER A 144 -22.95 1.13 -2.83
C SER A 144 -21.70 1.73 -3.50
N GLY A 145 -20.55 1.76 -2.82
CA GLY A 145 -19.31 2.29 -3.39
C GLY A 145 -18.68 1.34 -4.42
N PRO A 146 -17.74 1.85 -5.24
CA PRO A 146 -17.15 1.10 -6.35
C PRO A 146 -16.21 -0.04 -5.92
N VAL A 147 -15.62 0.02 -4.73
CA VAL A 147 -14.72 -1.03 -4.24
C VAL A 147 -15.51 -2.09 -3.49
N THR A 148 -15.68 -3.25 -4.10
CA THR A 148 -16.33 -4.37 -3.41
C THR A 148 -15.37 -4.99 -2.39
N ILE A 149 -15.82 -5.10 -1.14
CA ILE A 149 -15.13 -5.77 -0.04
C ILE A 149 -15.92 -7.01 0.35
N VAL A 150 -15.22 -8.10 0.59
CA VAL A 150 -15.79 -9.36 1.05
C VAL A 150 -14.96 -9.94 2.20
N LYS A 151 -15.58 -10.61 3.13
CA LYS A 151 -14.93 -11.42 4.15
C LYS A 151 -14.45 -12.72 3.51
N SER A 152 -13.19 -13.09 3.70
CA SER A 152 -12.64 -14.33 3.15
C SER A 152 -13.31 -15.55 3.77
N ARG A 153 -13.56 -16.58 2.96
CA ARG A 153 -14.07 -17.84 3.48
C ARG A 153 -13.00 -18.52 4.33
N PRO A 154 -13.35 -19.07 5.48
CA PRO A 154 -12.41 -19.82 6.31
C PRO A 154 -11.79 -21.00 5.53
N ASN A 155 -10.51 -21.23 5.73
CA ASN A 155 -9.80 -22.46 5.42
C ASN A 155 -9.26 -23.06 6.73
N PRO A 156 -8.79 -24.31 6.76
CA PRO A 156 -8.36 -24.94 8.01
C PRO A 156 -7.36 -24.10 8.81
N LEU A 157 -6.35 -23.52 8.16
CA LEU A 157 -5.32 -22.70 8.83
C LEU A 157 -5.88 -21.37 9.35
N SER A 158 -6.74 -20.69 8.59
CA SER A 158 -7.31 -19.41 9.04
C SER A 158 -8.33 -19.59 10.16
N ALA A 159 -9.13 -20.67 10.09
CA ALA A 159 -10.07 -21.01 11.14
C ALA A 159 -9.33 -21.35 12.45
N ALA A 160 -8.29 -22.17 12.36
CA ALA A 160 -7.44 -22.54 13.48
C ALA A 160 -6.72 -21.31 14.08
N PHE A 161 -6.18 -20.43 13.25
CA PHE A 161 -5.52 -19.20 13.70
C PHE A 161 -6.48 -18.28 14.49
N VAL A 162 -7.68 -18.03 13.95
CA VAL A 162 -8.68 -17.21 14.63
C VAL A 162 -9.12 -17.86 15.94
N SER A 163 -9.36 -19.17 15.95
CA SER A 163 -9.70 -19.92 17.17
C SER A 163 -8.55 -19.87 18.20
N ALA A 164 -7.31 -20.06 17.78
CA ALA A 164 -6.14 -19.99 18.65
C ALA A 164 -5.93 -18.58 19.24
N CYS A 165 -6.20 -17.52 18.48
CA CYS A 165 -6.24 -16.16 19.02
C CYS A 165 -7.27 -16.07 20.16
N GLY A 166 -8.48 -16.61 19.98
CA GLY A 166 -9.50 -16.68 21.05
C GLY A 166 -9.01 -17.46 22.29
N GLN A 167 -8.30 -18.58 22.09
CA GLN A 167 -7.71 -19.39 23.17
C GLN A 167 -6.62 -18.65 23.95
N THR A 168 -5.98 -17.63 23.35
CA THR A 168 -5.04 -16.73 24.06
C THR A 168 -5.71 -15.55 24.75
N GLY A 169 -7.04 -15.42 24.66
CA GLY A 169 -7.81 -14.32 25.23
C GLY A 169 -7.98 -13.11 24.31
N ILE A 170 -7.55 -13.19 23.04
CA ILE A 170 -7.81 -12.15 22.04
C ILE A 170 -9.29 -12.22 21.64
N PRO A 171 -10.04 -11.10 21.68
CA PRO A 171 -11.45 -11.08 21.27
C PRO A 171 -11.64 -11.58 19.84
N LEU A 172 -12.76 -12.27 19.58
CA LEU A 172 -13.18 -12.60 18.21
C LEU A 172 -14.15 -11.54 17.72
N VAL A 173 -13.92 -10.98 16.54
CA VAL A 173 -14.72 -9.90 15.97
C VAL A 173 -15.17 -10.24 14.56
N ASP A 174 -16.38 -9.81 14.22
CA ASP A 174 -16.89 -10.01 12.86
C ASP A 174 -16.34 -8.97 11.87
N ASP A 175 -16.12 -7.75 12.33
CA ASP A 175 -15.65 -6.63 11.51
C ASP A 175 -14.59 -5.80 12.24
N TYR A 176 -13.33 -5.97 11.83
CA TYR A 176 -12.20 -5.19 12.36
C TYR A 176 -12.07 -3.80 11.73
N ASN A 177 -12.93 -3.45 10.78
CA ASN A 177 -13.03 -2.12 10.17
C ASN A 177 -14.19 -1.28 10.74
N ASP A 178 -14.84 -1.76 11.79
CA ASP A 178 -15.80 -1.03 12.59
C ASP A 178 -15.07 -0.25 13.70
N LEU A 179 -15.80 0.36 14.62
CA LEU A 179 -15.27 1.16 15.74
C LEU A 179 -14.38 0.36 16.69
N VAL A 180 -14.67 -0.92 16.88
CA VAL A 180 -13.86 -1.82 17.72
C VAL A 180 -12.88 -2.57 16.84
N ALA A 181 -11.68 -2.02 16.73
CA ALA A 181 -10.64 -2.57 15.85
C ALA A 181 -9.77 -3.65 16.52
N GLU A 182 -9.93 -3.95 17.82
CA GLU A 182 -9.17 -5.01 18.50
C GLU A 182 -9.87 -6.36 18.36
N GLY A 183 -9.13 -7.36 17.89
CA GLY A 183 -9.63 -8.72 17.82
C GLY A 183 -9.16 -9.51 16.61
N ALA A 184 -9.48 -10.82 16.61
CA ALA A 184 -9.18 -11.75 15.54
C ALA A 184 -10.40 -12.00 14.65
N SER A 185 -10.17 -12.09 13.35
CA SER A 185 -11.20 -12.30 12.33
C SER A 185 -10.65 -12.97 11.08
N GLN A 186 -11.56 -13.45 10.22
CA GLN A 186 -11.23 -13.76 8.84
C GLN A 186 -10.90 -12.46 8.08
N MET A 187 -9.99 -12.56 7.12
CA MET A 187 -9.52 -11.41 6.35
C MET A 187 -10.64 -10.77 5.51
N GLN A 188 -10.78 -9.45 5.53
CA GLN A 188 -11.56 -8.72 4.54
C GLN A 188 -10.69 -8.35 3.34
N MET A 189 -11.22 -8.52 2.13
CA MET A 189 -10.48 -8.35 0.89
C MET A 189 -11.28 -7.55 -0.13
N ASN A 190 -10.60 -6.69 -0.88
CA ASN A 190 -11.23 -6.00 -2.01
C ASN A 190 -11.31 -6.94 -3.23
N LEU A 191 -12.36 -7.73 -3.25
CA LEU A 191 -12.69 -8.70 -4.31
C LEU A 191 -14.07 -8.45 -4.88
N HIS A 192 -14.20 -8.63 -6.19
CA HIS A 192 -15.47 -8.66 -6.91
C HIS A 192 -15.58 -9.98 -7.66
N ASP A 193 -16.56 -10.80 -7.29
CA ASP A 193 -16.77 -12.15 -7.84
C ASP A 193 -15.49 -13.01 -7.83
N GLY A 194 -14.81 -13.06 -6.68
CA GLY A 194 -13.57 -13.83 -6.50
C GLY A 194 -12.37 -13.31 -7.29
N ARG A 195 -12.46 -12.12 -7.88
CA ARG A 195 -11.41 -11.46 -8.66
C ARG A 195 -10.99 -10.16 -7.97
N ARG A 196 -9.73 -9.76 -8.17
CA ARG A 196 -9.22 -8.47 -7.67
C ARG A 196 -10.13 -7.31 -8.09
N CYS A 197 -10.54 -6.49 -7.12
CA CYS A 197 -11.20 -5.21 -7.30
C CYS A 197 -10.18 -4.08 -7.09
N ASN A 198 -9.28 -3.86 -8.08
CA ASN A 198 -8.32 -2.77 -8.08
C ASN A 198 -9.00 -1.44 -8.46
N THR A 199 -8.31 -0.31 -8.29
CA THR A 199 -8.88 1.01 -8.61
C THR A 199 -9.06 1.25 -10.10
N SER A 200 -8.30 0.59 -10.97
CA SER A 200 -8.56 0.59 -12.41
C SER A 200 -9.92 -0.04 -12.72
N PHE A 201 -10.24 -1.18 -12.12
CA PHE A 201 -11.54 -1.83 -12.29
C PHE A 201 -12.67 -1.05 -11.65
N ALA A 202 -12.47 -0.58 -10.41
CA ALA A 202 -13.52 0.08 -9.63
C ALA A 202 -13.86 1.48 -10.14
N TYR A 203 -12.87 2.25 -10.55
CA TYR A 203 -13.05 3.67 -10.91
C TYR A 203 -12.78 3.97 -12.38
N LEU A 204 -11.65 3.52 -12.96
CA LEU A 204 -11.32 3.90 -14.33
C LEU A 204 -12.17 3.17 -15.37
N LYS A 205 -12.49 1.89 -15.17
CA LYS A 205 -13.29 1.10 -16.12
C LYS A 205 -14.64 1.75 -16.45
N PRO A 206 -15.45 2.24 -15.48
CA PRO A 206 -16.68 2.97 -15.80
C PRO A 206 -16.40 4.37 -16.37
N ALA A 207 -15.33 5.07 -15.93
CA ALA A 207 -15.04 6.44 -16.32
C ALA A 207 -14.40 6.59 -17.71
N ARG A 208 -13.64 5.60 -18.18
CA ARG A 208 -12.82 5.69 -19.41
C ARG A 208 -13.61 5.94 -20.71
N ARG A 209 -14.93 5.82 -20.67
CA ARG A 209 -15.81 6.11 -21.83
C ARG A 209 -16.24 7.58 -21.89
N ARG A 210 -15.91 8.38 -20.87
CA ARG A 210 -16.24 9.79 -20.83
C ARG A 210 -15.35 10.55 -21.80
N HIS A 211 -15.92 11.41 -22.60
CA HIS A 211 -15.21 12.18 -23.63
C HIS A 211 -14.23 13.20 -23.07
N ASN A 212 -14.43 13.62 -21.82
CA ASN A 212 -13.64 14.60 -21.10
C ASN A 212 -12.52 13.97 -20.23
N LEU A 213 -12.33 12.64 -20.27
CA LEU A 213 -11.23 11.93 -19.60
C LEU A 213 -10.30 11.29 -20.64
N LYS A 214 -9.07 11.77 -20.73
CA LYS A 214 -8.00 11.15 -21.52
C LYS A 214 -7.04 10.39 -20.60
N ILE A 215 -6.84 9.11 -20.87
CA ILE A 215 -5.89 8.25 -20.15
C ILE A 215 -4.74 7.89 -21.09
N VAL A 216 -3.52 8.23 -20.71
CA VAL A 216 -2.31 7.93 -21.50
C VAL A 216 -1.39 7.04 -20.67
N THR A 217 -1.06 5.87 -21.22
CA THR A 217 -0.23 4.84 -20.58
C THR A 217 1.13 4.71 -21.24
N GLY A 218 2.13 4.18 -20.53
CA GLY A 218 3.50 4.02 -21.02
C GLY A 218 4.28 5.34 -21.09
N VAL A 219 3.89 6.36 -20.30
CA VAL A 219 4.49 7.69 -20.30
C VAL A 219 5.16 8.01 -18.97
N PHE A 220 6.39 8.51 -19.01
CA PHE A 220 7.13 8.86 -17.81
C PHE A 220 7.08 10.36 -17.58
N ALA A 221 6.36 10.81 -16.53
CA ALA A 221 6.40 12.21 -16.09
C ALA A 221 7.86 12.56 -15.73
N ARG A 222 8.39 13.60 -16.35
CA ARG A 222 9.78 14.03 -16.20
C ARG A 222 9.91 15.12 -15.16
N ARG A 223 9.04 16.12 -15.23
CA ARG A 223 8.95 17.23 -14.28
C ARG A 223 7.62 17.96 -14.41
N ILE A 224 7.25 18.66 -13.38
CA ILE A 224 6.16 19.64 -13.35
C ILE A 224 6.72 20.94 -13.94
N LEU A 225 5.91 21.61 -14.75
CA LEU A 225 6.26 22.87 -15.38
C LEU A 225 5.68 24.03 -14.58
N PHE A 226 6.49 25.07 -14.38
CA PHE A 226 6.13 26.25 -13.59
C PHE A 226 6.21 27.53 -14.43
N GLU A 227 5.27 28.45 -14.20
CA GLU A 227 5.36 29.86 -14.54
C GLU A 227 5.41 30.65 -13.23
N GLY A 228 6.59 31.20 -12.92
CA GLY A 228 6.88 31.70 -11.57
C GLY A 228 6.73 30.57 -10.53
N MET A 229 5.85 30.78 -9.55
CA MET A 229 5.53 29.81 -8.50
C MET A 229 4.23 29.03 -8.78
N ARG A 230 3.66 29.12 -9.98
CA ARG A 230 2.45 28.39 -10.36
C ARG A 230 2.78 27.18 -11.23
N ALA A 231 2.31 26.00 -10.85
CA ALA A 231 2.34 24.82 -11.70
C ALA A 231 1.33 24.99 -12.85
N VAL A 232 1.80 24.85 -14.10
CA VAL A 232 1.03 25.08 -15.32
C VAL A 232 0.96 23.86 -16.24
N GLY A 233 1.60 22.76 -15.89
CA GLY A 233 1.59 21.55 -16.71
C GLY A 233 2.65 20.54 -16.31
N VAL A 234 2.84 19.56 -17.18
CA VAL A 234 3.77 18.44 -16.99
C VAL A 234 4.53 18.16 -18.27
N GLU A 235 5.84 18.01 -18.15
CA GLU A 235 6.70 17.45 -19.20
C GLU A 235 6.82 15.93 -18.99
N TYR A 236 6.64 15.15 -20.03
CA TYR A 236 6.71 13.70 -19.96
C TYR A 236 7.35 13.08 -21.21
N ILE A 237 7.96 11.90 -21.04
CA ILE A 237 8.51 11.09 -22.12
C ILE A 237 7.41 10.16 -22.61
N ALA A 238 7.04 10.28 -23.88
CA ALA A 238 6.04 9.43 -24.52
C ALA A 238 6.62 8.03 -24.88
N PRO A 239 5.78 7.03 -25.26
CA PRO A 239 6.25 5.68 -25.57
C PRO A 239 7.23 5.61 -26.76
N ASP A 240 7.18 6.59 -27.66
CA ASP A 240 8.10 6.78 -28.78
C ASP A 240 9.45 7.41 -28.39
N GLY A 241 9.66 7.69 -27.09
CA GLY A 241 10.85 8.35 -26.55
C GLY A 241 10.86 9.87 -26.70
N VAL A 242 9.85 10.46 -27.36
CA VAL A 242 9.75 11.90 -27.57
C VAL A 242 9.26 12.58 -26.29
N THR A 243 9.92 13.67 -25.93
CA THR A 243 9.47 14.53 -24.83
C THR A 243 8.30 15.40 -25.29
N LYS A 244 7.21 15.35 -24.56
CA LYS A 244 5.96 16.10 -24.80
C LYS A 244 5.58 16.87 -23.55
N SER A 245 4.68 17.87 -23.71
CA SER A 245 4.13 18.63 -22.60
C SER A 245 2.60 18.62 -22.65
N ALA A 246 1.98 18.65 -21.49
CA ALA A 246 0.54 18.85 -21.32
C ALA A 246 0.32 20.01 -20.35
N GLY A 247 -0.52 20.97 -20.73
CA GLY A 247 -0.86 22.14 -19.91
C GLY A 247 -2.00 21.80 -18.92
N ALA A 248 -1.93 22.36 -17.72
CA ALA A 248 -2.99 22.34 -16.72
C ALA A 248 -3.47 23.78 -16.47
N SER A 249 -4.74 24.08 -16.78
CA SER A 249 -5.32 25.41 -16.56
C SER A 249 -5.70 25.63 -15.08
N ALA A 250 -6.13 24.58 -14.39
CA ALA A 250 -6.46 24.64 -12.97
C ALA A 250 -5.29 24.10 -12.10
N GLU A 251 -5.08 22.78 -12.07
CA GLU A 251 -4.07 22.18 -11.20
C GLU A 251 -3.37 20.95 -11.81
N VAL A 252 -2.14 20.70 -11.39
CA VAL A 252 -1.44 19.43 -11.50
C VAL A 252 -1.66 18.64 -10.22
N LEU A 253 -2.10 17.38 -10.33
CA LEU A 253 -2.40 16.48 -9.22
C LEU A 253 -1.40 15.33 -9.23
N LEU A 254 -0.43 15.38 -8.31
CA LEU A 254 0.64 14.37 -8.20
C LEU A 254 0.15 13.19 -7.36
N CYS A 255 0.09 12.01 -8.00
CA CYS A 255 -0.39 10.74 -7.44
C CYS A 255 0.56 9.57 -7.73
N ALA A 256 1.88 9.84 -7.75
CA ALA A 256 2.88 8.85 -8.15
C ALA A 256 3.28 7.88 -7.02
N GLY A 257 2.66 7.99 -5.84
CA GLY A 257 2.87 7.15 -4.66
C GLY A 257 4.07 7.55 -3.82
N ALA A 258 4.15 7.03 -2.60
CA ALA A 258 5.14 7.45 -1.59
C ALA A 258 6.61 7.29 -2.04
N THR A 259 6.88 6.46 -3.06
CA THR A 259 8.23 6.29 -3.61
C THR A 259 8.56 7.32 -4.71
N ARG A 260 7.59 7.69 -5.54
CA ARG A 260 7.84 8.48 -6.75
C ARG A 260 7.37 9.93 -6.65
N SER A 261 6.43 10.24 -5.76
CA SER A 261 5.97 11.62 -5.58
C SER A 261 7.08 12.54 -5.06
N PRO A 262 7.85 12.19 -4.01
CA PRO A 262 8.98 13.02 -3.60
C PRO A 262 10.04 13.13 -4.69
N GLN A 263 10.38 12.05 -5.39
CA GLN A 263 11.31 12.09 -6.52
C GLN A 263 10.88 13.09 -7.59
N LEU A 264 9.59 13.09 -7.97
CA LEU A 264 9.12 13.99 -9.01
C LEU A 264 9.07 15.44 -8.55
N LEU A 265 8.80 15.72 -7.27
CA LEU A 265 8.93 17.06 -6.70
C LEU A 265 10.38 17.55 -6.80
N GLU A 266 11.36 16.74 -6.40
CA GLU A 266 12.79 17.08 -6.51
C GLU A 266 13.21 17.30 -7.98
N LEU A 267 12.80 16.44 -8.90
CA LEU A 267 13.06 16.61 -10.34
C LEU A 267 12.39 17.86 -10.93
N SER A 268 11.41 18.42 -10.23
CA SER A 268 10.69 19.63 -10.61
C SER A 268 11.19 20.88 -9.88
N GLY A 269 12.26 20.75 -9.07
CA GLY A 269 12.87 21.87 -8.35
C GLY A 269 12.24 22.18 -7.00
N ILE A 270 11.44 21.27 -6.41
CA ILE A 270 10.88 21.39 -5.06
C ILE A 270 11.53 20.35 -4.16
N GLY A 271 12.31 20.79 -3.17
CA GLY A 271 13.05 19.91 -2.28
C GLY A 271 14.15 20.67 -1.52
N ASP A 272 15.03 19.92 -0.86
CA ASP A 272 16.20 20.50 -0.20
C ASP A 272 17.12 21.18 -1.23
N ALA A 273 17.45 22.45 -1.00
CA ALA A 273 18.22 23.26 -1.96
C ALA A 273 19.62 22.69 -2.23
N THR A 274 20.25 22.03 -1.24
CA THR A 274 21.58 21.44 -1.41
C THR A 274 21.49 20.21 -2.31
N ARG A 275 20.54 19.31 -2.04
CA ARG A 275 20.28 18.13 -2.90
C ARG A 275 19.93 18.54 -4.33
N LEU A 276 19.09 19.55 -4.51
CA LEU A 276 18.71 20.03 -5.85
C LEU A 276 19.92 20.56 -6.63
N ARG A 277 20.84 21.31 -5.98
CA ARG A 277 22.10 21.76 -6.59
C ARG A 277 22.99 20.58 -6.97
N GLU A 278 23.16 19.58 -6.09
CA GLU A 278 23.94 18.37 -6.37
C GLU A 278 23.37 17.58 -7.55
N LEU A 279 22.04 17.48 -7.65
CA LEU A 279 21.37 16.91 -8.82
C LEU A 279 21.46 17.79 -10.07
N GLY A 280 21.87 19.06 -9.94
CA GLY A 280 21.87 20.06 -11.01
C GLY A 280 20.46 20.38 -11.51
N VAL A 281 19.45 20.38 -10.61
CA VAL A 281 18.06 20.78 -10.88
C VAL A 281 17.87 22.23 -10.44
N PRO A 282 17.31 23.12 -11.28
CA PRO A 282 16.99 24.50 -10.89
C PRO A 282 16.00 24.52 -9.72
N ILE A 283 16.27 25.35 -8.70
CA ILE A 283 15.43 25.47 -7.53
C ILE A 283 14.20 26.32 -7.87
N VAL A 284 13.02 25.76 -7.69
CA VAL A 284 11.72 26.45 -7.72
C VAL A 284 11.34 26.86 -6.30
N HIS A 285 11.36 25.91 -5.36
CA HIS A 285 11.03 26.16 -3.96
C HIS A 285 11.86 25.24 -3.04
N HIS A 286 12.48 25.87 -2.02
CA HIS A 286 13.19 25.12 -0.99
C HIS A 286 12.20 24.55 0.03
N ASN A 287 12.10 23.23 0.10
CA ASN A 287 11.39 22.51 1.16
C ASN A 287 12.20 21.28 1.57
N PRO A 288 12.89 21.32 2.72
CA PRO A 288 13.78 20.25 3.16
C PRO A 288 13.04 18.97 3.60
N HIS A 289 11.71 19.00 3.69
CA HIS A 289 10.89 17.85 4.13
C HIS A 289 10.48 16.93 2.97
N VAL A 290 10.72 17.32 1.72
CA VAL A 290 10.46 16.46 0.56
C VAL A 290 11.36 15.23 0.62
N GLY A 291 10.75 14.06 0.61
CA GLY A 291 11.44 12.77 0.68
C GLY A 291 11.75 12.28 2.09
N GLU A 292 11.59 13.12 3.11
CA GLU A 292 11.88 12.80 4.50
C GLU A 292 10.68 12.13 5.21
N HIS A 293 10.89 11.68 6.46
CA HIS A 293 9.87 11.10 7.34
C HIS A 293 9.27 9.76 6.87
N LEU A 294 9.91 9.07 5.91
CA LEU A 294 9.44 7.76 5.45
C LEU A 294 9.16 6.83 6.63
N GLN A 295 7.96 6.28 6.64
CA GLN A 295 7.57 5.17 7.52
C GLN A 295 7.13 3.98 6.68
N ASP A 296 7.45 2.78 7.14
CA ASP A 296 6.96 1.53 6.57
C ASP A 296 6.94 0.44 7.63
N HIS A 297 6.11 -0.57 7.44
CA HIS A 297 6.02 -1.73 8.33
C HIS A 297 7.05 -2.80 7.94
N VAL A 298 7.74 -3.35 8.94
CA VAL A 298 8.64 -4.51 8.81
C VAL A 298 8.07 -5.70 9.55
N MET A 299 8.11 -6.90 8.94
CA MET A 299 7.41 -8.07 9.45
C MET A 299 8.34 -9.29 9.56
N PRO A 300 8.66 -9.75 10.79
CA PRO A 300 9.19 -11.08 11.04
C PRO A 300 8.10 -12.14 10.85
N ARG A 301 8.52 -13.38 10.57
CA ARG A 301 7.63 -14.53 10.34
C ARG A 301 8.15 -15.77 11.03
N LEU A 302 7.25 -16.50 11.70
CA LEU A 302 7.50 -17.84 12.23
C LEU A 302 6.97 -18.85 11.22
N ASN A 303 7.79 -19.77 10.75
CA ASN A 303 7.41 -20.73 9.71
C ASN A 303 7.26 -22.13 10.33
N TYR A 304 6.24 -22.84 9.83
CA TYR A 304 5.83 -24.16 10.32
C TYR A 304 5.59 -25.12 9.17
N GLU A 305 5.90 -26.40 9.38
CA GLU A 305 5.45 -27.49 8.53
C GLU A 305 4.06 -27.95 8.99
N CYS A 306 3.13 -28.10 8.04
CA CYS A 306 1.77 -28.62 8.28
C CYS A 306 1.75 -30.15 8.39
N VAL A 307 0.83 -30.67 9.20
CA VAL A 307 0.45 -32.09 9.20
C VAL A 307 -0.21 -32.45 7.87
N GLU A 308 -1.11 -31.63 7.39
CA GLU A 308 -1.91 -31.86 6.18
C GLU A 308 -1.64 -30.81 5.08
N PRO A 309 -1.90 -31.15 3.81
CA PRO A 309 -1.55 -30.29 2.67
C PRO A 309 -2.60 -29.19 2.39
N TYR A 310 -2.61 -28.13 3.20
CA TYR A 310 -3.55 -27.00 3.09
C TYR A 310 -2.96 -25.73 2.48
N THR A 311 -1.72 -25.78 1.94
CA THR A 311 -0.94 -24.58 1.67
C THR A 311 -0.73 -24.32 0.18
N VAL A 312 -0.27 -23.10 -0.15
CA VAL A 312 0.13 -22.74 -1.52
C VAL A 312 1.39 -23.51 -1.94
N ASN A 313 2.25 -23.89 -0.98
CA ASN A 313 3.41 -24.75 -1.27
C ASN A 313 2.98 -26.05 -1.98
N ASP A 314 1.85 -26.64 -1.57
CA ASP A 314 1.33 -27.87 -2.14
C ASP A 314 0.88 -27.71 -3.61
N LEU A 315 0.40 -26.52 -3.99
CA LEU A 315 0.10 -26.22 -5.39
C LEU A 315 1.36 -26.18 -6.25
N LEU A 316 2.43 -25.57 -5.72
CA LEU A 316 3.69 -25.42 -6.45
C LEU A 316 4.46 -26.74 -6.59
N ARG A 317 4.18 -27.71 -5.71
CA ARG A 317 4.77 -29.07 -5.72
C ARG A 317 4.03 -30.06 -6.61
N SER A 318 2.74 -29.84 -6.90
CA SER A 318 1.90 -30.80 -7.61
C SER A 318 1.14 -30.17 -8.78
N ARG A 319 1.54 -30.53 -10.01
CA ARG A 319 0.86 -30.09 -11.23
C ARG A 319 -0.61 -30.50 -11.26
N LEU A 320 -0.94 -31.69 -10.71
CA LEU A 320 -2.32 -32.18 -10.64
C LEU A 320 -3.18 -31.33 -9.70
N ARG A 321 -2.65 -30.99 -8.50
CA ARG A 321 -3.34 -30.07 -7.57
C ARG A 321 -3.49 -28.67 -8.18
N MET A 322 -2.44 -28.16 -8.80
CA MET A 322 -2.46 -26.89 -9.50
C MET A 322 -3.59 -26.88 -10.56
N GLY A 323 -3.67 -27.91 -11.40
CA GLY A 323 -4.72 -28.03 -12.43
C GLY A 323 -6.13 -28.09 -11.82
N ARG A 324 -6.33 -28.90 -10.77
CA ARG A 324 -7.63 -29.03 -10.08
C ARG A 324 -8.07 -27.70 -9.44
N GLU A 325 -7.17 -27.01 -8.75
CA GLU A 325 -7.47 -25.70 -8.12
C GLU A 325 -7.69 -24.60 -9.16
N LEU A 326 -6.99 -24.62 -10.30
CA LEU A 326 -7.25 -23.71 -11.41
C LEU A 326 -8.66 -23.95 -11.99
N LEU A 327 -9.04 -25.21 -12.26
CA LEU A 327 -10.39 -25.54 -12.74
C LEU A 327 -11.44 -25.08 -11.73
N ARG A 328 -11.25 -25.38 -10.44
CA ARG A 328 -12.13 -24.90 -9.38
C ARG A 328 -12.28 -23.38 -9.40
N TYR A 329 -11.18 -22.65 -9.53
CA TYR A 329 -11.21 -21.20 -9.62
C TYR A 329 -11.95 -20.69 -10.86
N PHE A 330 -11.69 -21.26 -12.04
CA PHE A 330 -12.35 -20.82 -13.27
C PHE A 330 -13.87 -21.03 -13.26
N PHE A 331 -14.35 -22.15 -12.67
CA PHE A 331 -15.78 -22.43 -12.63
C PHE A 331 -16.53 -21.81 -11.45
N SER A 332 -15.88 -21.64 -10.30
CA SER A 332 -16.55 -21.16 -9.08
C SER A 332 -16.00 -19.87 -8.48
N HIS A 333 -14.86 -19.38 -8.96
CA HIS A 333 -14.09 -18.28 -8.38
C HIS A 333 -13.76 -18.49 -6.88
N GLN A 334 -13.48 -19.74 -6.50
CA GLN A 334 -13.19 -20.18 -5.13
C GLN A 334 -11.84 -20.90 -5.06
N GLY A 335 -11.46 -21.34 -3.84
CA GLY A 335 -10.21 -22.05 -3.59
C GLY A 335 -9.01 -21.16 -3.41
N LEU A 336 -7.82 -21.73 -3.44
CA LEU A 336 -6.57 -21.02 -3.14
C LEU A 336 -6.27 -19.89 -4.13
N PHE A 337 -6.70 -20.01 -5.38
CA PHE A 337 -6.54 -18.93 -6.37
C PHE A 337 -7.41 -17.69 -6.10
N ALA A 338 -8.47 -17.81 -5.31
CA ALA A 338 -9.31 -16.71 -4.86
C ALA A 338 -8.77 -16.00 -3.60
N THR A 339 -7.55 -16.33 -3.14
CA THR A 339 -6.89 -15.73 -1.96
C THR A 339 -5.54 -15.15 -2.36
N THR A 340 -5.00 -14.27 -1.52
CA THR A 340 -3.63 -13.73 -1.69
C THR A 340 -2.56 -14.58 -1.05
N GLY A 341 -2.95 -15.72 -0.47
CA GLY A 341 -2.07 -16.48 0.41
C GLY A 341 -1.99 -15.93 1.85
N ILE A 342 -2.79 -14.90 2.20
CA ILE A 342 -3.00 -14.43 3.58
C ILE A 342 -4.46 -14.67 3.90
N ALA A 343 -4.78 -15.26 5.08
CA ALA A 343 -6.11 -15.83 5.29
C ALA A 343 -6.82 -15.37 6.57
N GLY A 344 -6.11 -15.15 7.68
CA GLY A 344 -6.66 -14.68 8.95
C GLY A 344 -5.87 -13.50 9.49
N THR A 345 -6.47 -12.68 10.35
CA THR A 345 -5.82 -11.52 10.96
C THR A 345 -6.27 -11.34 12.40
N ALA A 346 -5.41 -10.69 13.22
CA ALA A 346 -5.78 -10.14 14.51
C ALA A 346 -5.13 -8.78 14.72
N PHE A 347 -5.85 -7.84 15.29
CA PHE A 347 -5.33 -6.57 15.80
C PHE A 347 -5.28 -6.67 17.31
N VAL A 348 -4.11 -6.41 17.89
CA VAL A 348 -3.85 -6.72 19.30
C VAL A 348 -3.05 -5.62 19.98
N ARG A 349 -3.22 -5.48 21.29
CA ARG A 349 -2.32 -4.72 22.15
C ARG A 349 -1.17 -5.62 22.61
N THR A 350 0.06 -5.22 22.36
CA THR A 350 1.25 -6.00 22.76
C THR A 350 1.56 -5.90 24.25
N ARG A 351 0.92 -4.95 24.94
CA ARG A 351 0.98 -4.78 26.41
C ARG A 351 -0.33 -4.20 26.93
N ALA A 352 -0.60 -4.43 28.22
CA ALA A 352 -1.71 -3.81 28.91
C ALA A 352 -1.57 -2.27 28.97
N GLY A 353 -2.69 -1.58 29.09
CA GLY A 353 -2.73 -0.12 29.23
C GLY A 353 -2.63 0.69 27.95
N LEU A 354 -2.41 0.06 26.78
CA LEU A 354 -2.49 0.77 25.51
C LEU A 354 -3.94 1.18 25.20
N ALA A 355 -4.12 2.38 24.65
CA ALA A 355 -5.44 2.92 24.33
C ALA A 355 -6.14 2.16 23.19
N TYR A 356 -5.36 1.57 22.27
CA TYR A 356 -5.82 0.82 21.11
C TYR A 356 -4.74 -0.19 20.65
N PRO A 357 -5.08 -1.13 19.75
CA PRO A 357 -4.13 -2.11 19.21
C PRO A 357 -2.90 -1.45 18.60
N ASP A 358 -1.72 -1.97 18.92
CA ASP A 358 -0.43 -1.51 18.40
C ASP A 358 0.25 -2.53 17.49
N ALA A 359 -0.29 -3.74 17.37
CA ALA A 359 0.24 -4.76 16.47
C ALA A 359 -0.84 -5.45 15.65
N ARG A 360 -0.45 -5.89 14.44
CA ARG A 360 -1.25 -6.77 13.61
C ARG A 360 -0.57 -8.11 13.44
N LEU A 361 -1.33 -9.17 13.64
CA LEU A 361 -0.95 -10.55 13.42
C LEU A 361 -1.69 -11.12 12.22
N GLN A 362 -1.10 -12.10 11.52
CA GLN A 362 -1.72 -12.76 10.38
C GLN A 362 -1.17 -14.16 10.15
N VAL A 363 -1.98 -15.03 9.54
CA VAL A 363 -1.53 -16.32 9.02
C VAL A 363 -1.41 -16.26 7.50
N GLY A 364 -0.27 -16.73 6.99
CA GLY A 364 -0.02 -16.85 5.55
C GLY A 364 0.10 -18.30 5.12
N LEU A 365 -0.50 -18.64 3.99
CA LEU A 365 -0.62 -20.00 3.44
C LEU A 365 0.63 -20.45 2.67
N THR A 366 1.79 -19.87 2.96
CA THR A 366 3.08 -20.21 2.36
C THR A 366 4.16 -20.24 3.40
N SER A 367 5.18 -21.06 3.22
CA SER A 367 6.45 -20.97 3.94
C SER A 367 7.63 -20.97 2.96
N GLY A 368 8.74 -20.40 3.37
CA GLY A 368 9.92 -20.29 2.54
C GLY A 368 10.96 -19.33 3.11
N THR A 369 12.15 -19.33 2.52
CA THR A 369 13.26 -18.46 2.87
C THR A 369 13.13 -17.06 2.24
N ALA A 370 12.44 -16.96 1.11
CA ALA A 370 12.24 -15.70 0.39
C ALA A 370 10.75 -15.34 0.31
N ARG A 371 10.41 -14.08 0.61
CA ARG A 371 9.02 -13.61 0.69
C ARG A 371 8.27 -13.67 -0.65
N LEU A 372 8.96 -13.47 -1.77
CA LEU A 372 8.40 -13.48 -3.11
C LEU A 372 8.80 -14.72 -3.92
N ALA A 373 9.21 -15.78 -3.24
CA ALA A 373 9.47 -17.06 -3.90
C ALA A 373 8.21 -17.57 -4.62
N THR A 374 8.39 -18.03 -5.84
CA THR A 374 7.32 -18.57 -6.70
C THR A 374 7.54 -20.04 -7.05
N SER A 375 8.61 -20.63 -6.54
CA SER A 375 8.99 -22.03 -6.73
C SER A 375 9.94 -22.47 -5.62
N ILE A 376 10.15 -23.77 -5.47
CA ILE A 376 11.15 -24.35 -4.56
C ILE A 376 12.54 -23.79 -4.89
N LYS A 377 12.89 -23.67 -6.17
CA LYS A 377 14.19 -23.11 -6.61
C LYS A 377 14.41 -21.66 -6.17
N THR A 378 13.36 -20.90 -5.96
CA THR A 378 13.43 -19.48 -5.55
C THR A 378 13.18 -19.28 -4.05
N GLY A 379 13.05 -20.36 -3.26
CA GLY A 379 12.99 -20.30 -1.81
C GLY A 379 11.65 -20.69 -1.15
N ILE A 380 10.70 -21.28 -1.88
CA ILE A 380 9.56 -21.99 -1.28
C ILE A 380 10.05 -23.28 -0.66
N ASP A 381 9.58 -23.60 0.54
CA ASP A 381 9.91 -24.86 1.20
C ASP A 381 9.32 -26.08 0.46
N ASP A 382 10.07 -27.18 0.41
CA ASP A 382 9.67 -28.44 -0.23
C ASP A 382 8.84 -29.32 0.71
N PHE A 383 7.91 -28.71 1.43
CA PHE A 383 6.91 -29.37 2.26
C PHE A 383 5.64 -28.49 2.33
N SER A 384 4.54 -29.07 2.85
CA SER A 384 3.35 -28.29 3.15
C SER A 384 3.67 -27.36 4.31
N GLY A 385 3.72 -26.04 4.04
CA GLY A 385 4.17 -25.08 5.02
C GLY A 385 3.42 -23.77 5.00
N PHE A 386 3.34 -23.16 6.16
CA PHE A 386 2.69 -21.87 6.38
C PHE A 386 3.55 -21.00 7.29
N HIS A 387 3.19 -19.72 7.41
CA HIS A 387 3.79 -18.84 8.41
C HIS A 387 2.73 -18.11 9.22
N ILE A 388 3.10 -17.77 10.45
CA ILE A 388 2.41 -16.76 11.23
C ILE A 388 3.37 -15.56 11.32
N GLY A 389 2.88 -14.38 11.03
CA GLY A 389 3.69 -13.17 11.08
C GLY A 389 2.91 -12.01 11.66
N GLY A 390 3.61 -10.95 11.96
CA GLY A 390 2.97 -9.73 12.45
C GLY A 390 3.94 -8.56 12.40
N TYR A 391 3.41 -7.37 12.62
CA TYR A 391 4.19 -6.15 12.61
C TYR A 391 3.60 -5.10 13.54
N PHE A 392 4.49 -4.25 14.04
CA PHE A 392 4.14 -3.06 14.80
C PHE A 392 3.41 -2.07 13.89
N LEU A 393 2.25 -1.56 14.34
CA LEU A 393 1.39 -0.68 13.52
C LEU A 393 1.89 0.76 13.44
N TYR A 394 2.68 1.20 14.41
CA TYR A 394 3.10 2.59 14.57
C TYR A 394 4.61 2.73 14.72
N PRO A 395 5.39 2.27 13.73
CA PRO A 395 6.85 2.29 13.83
C PRO A 395 7.37 3.70 14.06
N GLU A 396 8.37 3.79 14.96
CA GLU A 396 9.06 5.04 15.29
C GLU A 396 10.34 5.26 14.47
N SER A 397 10.81 4.23 13.76
CA SER A 397 11.90 4.37 12.79
C SER A 397 11.48 5.29 11.66
N ARG A 398 12.38 6.19 11.26
CA ARG A 398 12.17 7.16 10.18
C ARG A 398 13.24 7.01 9.12
N GLY A 399 12.82 7.16 7.89
CA GLY A 399 13.68 7.05 6.72
C GLY A 399 13.46 8.17 5.71
N SER A 400 14.02 7.97 4.51
CA SER A 400 13.91 8.94 3.44
C SER A 400 13.89 8.27 2.06
N ILE A 401 13.39 9.03 1.06
CA ILE A 401 13.41 8.65 -0.36
C ILE A 401 13.79 9.88 -1.19
N HIS A 402 14.91 9.79 -1.93
CA HIS A 402 15.41 10.91 -2.70
C HIS A 402 15.82 10.54 -4.12
N ALA A 403 15.64 11.44 -5.08
CA ALA A 403 16.17 11.33 -6.42
C ALA A 403 17.71 11.24 -6.39
N ILE A 404 18.26 10.35 -7.22
CA ILE A 404 19.72 10.19 -7.39
C ILE A 404 20.18 10.49 -8.82
N SER A 405 19.25 10.87 -9.69
CA SER A 405 19.49 11.19 -11.11
C SER A 405 18.35 12.04 -11.64
N LYS A 406 18.64 12.82 -12.70
CA LYS A 406 17.62 13.56 -13.47
C LYS A 406 16.75 12.67 -14.35
N ASP A 407 17.11 11.41 -14.57
CA ASP A 407 16.28 10.45 -15.31
C ASP A 407 15.13 9.95 -14.41
N PRO A 408 13.86 10.28 -14.70
CA PRO A 408 12.72 9.86 -13.89
C PRO A 408 12.51 8.34 -13.89
N ARG A 409 13.14 7.61 -14.79
CA ARG A 409 13.06 6.14 -14.87
C ARG A 409 13.98 5.47 -13.86
N GLN A 410 15.05 6.14 -13.45
CA GLN A 410 15.95 5.62 -12.41
C GLN A 410 15.23 5.55 -11.06
N SER A 411 15.44 4.46 -10.32
CA SER A 411 14.89 4.34 -8.96
C SER A 411 15.55 5.36 -8.04
N PRO A 412 14.78 6.01 -7.16
CA PRO A 412 15.35 6.85 -6.11
C PRO A 412 16.14 6.02 -5.10
N SER A 413 16.94 6.65 -4.28
CA SER A 413 17.47 6.03 -3.06
C SER A 413 16.31 5.81 -2.07
N ILE A 414 16.28 4.65 -1.43
CA ILE A 414 15.21 4.27 -0.49
C ILE A 414 15.88 3.82 0.79
N GLN A 415 15.71 4.59 1.88
CA GLN A 415 16.32 4.32 3.18
C GLN A 415 15.28 4.33 4.29
N PRO A 416 14.61 3.20 4.55
CA PRO A 416 13.56 3.12 5.58
C PRO A 416 14.10 3.13 7.02
N ASN A 417 15.36 2.78 7.25
CA ASN A 417 15.98 2.66 8.58
C ASN A 417 15.22 1.70 9.51
N TYR A 418 14.80 0.53 9.00
CA TYR A 418 14.04 -0.45 9.78
C TYR A 418 14.71 -0.81 11.10
N LEU A 419 13.91 -0.93 12.17
CA LEU A 419 14.33 -1.28 13.52
C LEU A 419 15.46 -0.38 14.07
N SER A 420 15.53 0.87 13.62
CA SER A 420 16.50 1.84 14.15
C SER A 420 16.07 2.40 15.50
N HIS A 421 14.77 2.42 15.79
CA HIS A 421 14.24 2.91 17.06
C HIS A 421 14.08 1.76 18.08
N PRO A 422 14.48 1.93 19.36
CA PRO A 422 14.37 0.88 20.37
C PRO A 422 12.96 0.34 20.59
N VAL A 423 11.93 1.21 20.52
CA VAL A 423 10.53 0.82 20.67
C VAL A 423 10.12 -0.19 19.58
N ASP A 424 10.58 -0.01 18.34
CA ASP A 424 10.27 -0.93 17.24
C ASP A 424 10.87 -2.31 17.50
N GLN A 425 12.08 -2.37 18.07
CA GLN A 425 12.75 -3.61 18.44
C GLN A 425 12.01 -4.32 19.58
N GLU A 426 11.65 -3.59 20.64
CA GLU A 426 10.93 -4.11 21.80
C GLU A 426 9.54 -4.66 21.41
N VAL A 427 8.76 -3.91 20.62
CA VAL A 427 7.46 -4.37 20.15
C VAL A 427 7.59 -5.57 19.22
N THR A 428 8.63 -5.62 18.38
CA THR A 428 8.91 -6.78 17.51
C THR A 428 9.15 -8.04 18.32
N VAL A 429 9.91 -7.98 19.40
CA VAL A 429 10.14 -9.13 20.30
C VAL A 429 8.85 -9.57 20.97
N ARG A 430 8.08 -8.64 21.55
CA ARG A 430 6.79 -8.95 22.19
C ARG A 430 5.83 -9.63 21.23
N LEU A 431 5.71 -9.07 20.03
CA LEU A 431 4.89 -9.61 18.94
C LEU A 431 5.31 -11.05 18.58
N MET A 432 6.60 -11.35 18.47
CA MET A 432 7.08 -12.71 18.16
C MET A 432 6.73 -13.71 19.26
N LYS A 433 6.83 -13.31 20.53
CA LYS A 433 6.37 -14.12 21.67
C LYS A 433 4.86 -14.40 21.60
N MET A 434 4.05 -13.39 21.24
CA MET A 434 2.61 -13.59 21.04
C MET A 434 2.31 -14.56 19.91
N LEU A 435 3.02 -14.48 18.78
CA LEU A 435 2.86 -15.41 17.65
C LEU A 435 3.16 -16.85 18.07
N ARG A 436 4.19 -17.09 18.89
CA ARG A 436 4.49 -18.42 19.44
C ARG A 436 3.37 -18.92 20.33
N LYS A 437 2.93 -18.08 21.28
CA LYS A 437 1.83 -18.44 22.17
C LYS A 437 0.56 -18.84 21.40
N ILE A 438 0.26 -18.18 20.27
CA ILE A 438 -0.86 -18.54 19.39
C ILE A 438 -0.60 -19.89 18.71
N ALA A 439 0.63 -20.13 18.21
CA ALA A 439 0.98 -21.39 17.56
C ALA A 439 0.89 -22.62 18.50
N GLU A 440 1.14 -22.41 19.79
CA GLU A 440 1.08 -23.45 20.83
C GLU A 440 -0.35 -23.80 21.27
N GLN A 441 -1.36 -22.95 20.93
CA GLN A 441 -2.73 -23.25 21.31
C GLN A 441 -3.27 -24.51 20.63
N PRO A 442 -4.18 -25.26 21.28
CA PRO A 442 -4.72 -26.52 20.74
C PRO A 442 -5.25 -26.41 19.33
N ALA A 443 -5.94 -25.29 18.99
CA ALA A 443 -6.48 -25.08 17.66
C ALA A 443 -5.39 -25.01 16.55
N MET A 444 -4.21 -24.45 16.85
CA MET A 444 -3.11 -24.37 15.88
C MET A 444 -2.15 -25.53 15.98
N SER A 445 -1.78 -25.96 17.19
CA SER A 445 -0.75 -26.99 17.43
C SER A 445 -1.08 -28.32 16.78
N THR A 446 -2.37 -28.69 16.69
CA THR A 446 -2.84 -29.91 16.00
C THR A 446 -2.56 -29.89 14.48
N LEU A 447 -2.40 -28.72 13.87
CA LEU A 447 -2.07 -28.56 12.45
C LEU A 447 -0.55 -28.43 12.21
N ILE A 448 0.23 -28.24 13.26
CA ILE A 448 1.68 -28.04 13.19
C ILE A 448 2.39 -29.39 13.39
N LYS A 449 3.14 -29.81 12.38
CA LYS A 449 4.05 -30.96 12.50
C LYS A 449 5.34 -30.60 13.21
N ARG A 450 5.91 -29.44 12.87
CA ARG A 450 7.10 -28.86 13.53
C ARG A 450 7.28 -27.39 13.19
N ALA A 451 7.96 -26.65 14.08
CA ALA A 451 8.52 -25.34 13.75
C ALA A 451 9.74 -25.51 12.84
N THR A 452 9.87 -24.65 11.84
CA THR A 452 10.99 -24.73 10.89
C THR A 452 11.90 -23.51 10.97
N ARG A 453 11.37 -22.33 11.28
CA ARG A 453 12.11 -21.08 11.45
C ARG A 453 11.36 -20.13 12.41
N PRO A 454 12.00 -19.56 13.45
CA PRO A 454 13.34 -19.89 13.92
C PRO A 454 13.44 -21.34 14.40
N PRO A 455 14.65 -21.87 14.60
CA PRO A 455 14.84 -23.16 15.23
C PRO A 455 14.22 -23.20 16.64
N LEU A 456 13.84 -24.38 17.10
CA LEU A 456 13.40 -24.59 18.47
C LEU A 456 14.52 -24.18 19.44
N GLY A 457 14.17 -23.50 20.54
CA GLY A 457 15.12 -23.07 21.58
C GLY A 457 15.64 -21.64 21.43
N ALA A 458 15.34 -20.93 20.32
CA ALA A 458 15.63 -19.49 20.19
C ALA A 458 14.51 -18.67 20.84
N ASP A 459 14.47 -18.60 22.19
CA ASP A 459 13.34 -18.05 22.97
C ASP A 459 13.66 -16.75 23.71
N GLY A 460 14.95 -16.43 23.84
CA GLY A 460 15.42 -15.18 24.46
C GLY A 460 15.10 -13.96 23.63
N ASP A 461 15.01 -12.80 24.28
CA ASP A 461 14.68 -11.53 23.62
C ASP A 461 15.71 -11.15 22.56
N GLU A 462 17.00 -11.33 22.88
CA GLU A 462 18.10 -11.07 21.95
C GLU A 462 18.07 -12.01 20.74
N GLU A 463 17.79 -13.31 20.95
CA GLU A 463 17.71 -14.31 19.88
C GLU A 463 16.52 -14.05 18.96
N LEU A 464 15.37 -13.66 19.51
CA LEU A 464 14.20 -13.29 18.74
C LEU A 464 14.44 -12.01 17.92
N LEU A 465 15.09 -11.02 18.53
CA LEU A 465 15.44 -9.78 17.83
C LEU A 465 16.47 -10.03 16.73
N ASP A 466 17.49 -10.86 17.01
CA ASP A 466 18.49 -11.27 16.02
C ASP A 466 17.85 -12.00 14.83
N TYR A 467 16.96 -12.94 15.12
CA TYR A 467 16.19 -13.61 14.08
C TYR A 467 15.33 -12.63 13.26
N ALA A 468 14.64 -11.68 13.92
CA ALA A 468 13.86 -10.66 13.24
C ALA A 468 14.76 -9.79 12.33
N ARG A 469 15.92 -9.37 12.80
CA ARG A 469 16.90 -8.61 12.01
C ARG A 469 17.37 -9.36 10.76
N LYS A 470 17.58 -10.67 10.87
CA LYS A 470 18.03 -11.53 9.75
C LYS A 470 16.95 -11.82 8.72
N THR A 471 15.69 -11.89 9.13
CA THR A 471 14.64 -12.50 8.30
C THR A 471 13.46 -11.60 7.96
N SER A 472 13.34 -10.43 8.62
CA SER A 472 12.23 -9.51 8.35
C SER A 472 12.27 -8.91 6.96
N SER A 473 11.10 -8.57 6.47
CA SER A 473 10.93 -7.91 5.17
C SER A 473 9.84 -6.85 5.27
N THR A 474 9.87 -5.89 4.35
CA THR A 474 8.85 -4.84 4.25
C THR A 474 7.44 -5.40 4.06
N CYS A 475 6.43 -4.71 4.58
CA CYS A 475 5.04 -4.94 4.23
C CYS A 475 4.57 -4.13 3.00
N TRP A 476 5.45 -3.30 2.43
CA TRP A 476 5.16 -2.38 1.32
C TRP A 476 4.03 -1.39 1.63
N HIS A 477 4.13 -0.77 2.80
CA HIS A 477 3.21 0.26 3.27
C HIS A 477 3.89 1.65 3.42
N PRO A 478 4.73 2.09 2.45
CA PRO A 478 5.45 3.36 2.58
C PRO A 478 4.49 4.54 2.60
N ILE A 479 4.76 5.49 3.49
CA ILE A 479 4.01 6.73 3.66
C ILE A 479 4.94 7.90 4.05
N ALA A 480 4.38 9.08 4.18
CA ALA A 480 4.91 10.29 4.83
C ALA A 480 6.05 11.01 4.09
N THR A 481 6.46 10.58 2.92
CA THR A 481 7.55 11.21 2.14
C THR A 481 7.22 12.57 1.54
N CYS A 482 5.95 12.98 1.58
CA CYS A 482 5.45 14.34 1.29
C CYS A 482 4.38 14.70 2.33
N ARG A 483 4.66 14.47 3.62
CA ARG A 483 3.63 14.49 4.66
C ARG A 483 2.87 15.81 4.72
N MET A 484 1.58 15.71 5.07
CA MET A 484 0.78 16.89 5.38
C MET A 484 0.95 17.30 6.85
N GLY A 485 0.72 18.58 7.14
CA GLY A 485 0.85 19.15 8.46
C GLY A 485 1.07 20.65 8.40
N ALA A 486 1.72 21.22 9.44
CA ALA A 486 2.12 22.61 9.44
C ALA A 486 3.27 22.87 8.45
N GLU A 487 3.33 24.07 7.87
CA GLU A 487 4.32 24.44 6.84
C GLU A 487 5.76 24.25 7.31
N VAL A 488 6.02 24.51 8.59
CA VAL A 488 7.37 24.47 9.19
C VAL A 488 8.03 23.09 9.11
N ASP A 489 7.25 22.01 8.96
CA ASP A 489 7.77 20.64 9.02
C ASP A 489 7.12 19.66 8.01
N SER A 490 6.41 20.20 7.02
CA SER A 490 5.60 19.40 6.10
C SER A 490 5.74 19.86 4.64
N VAL A 491 5.25 19.03 3.72
CA VAL A 491 5.31 19.30 2.28
C VAL A 491 4.00 19.87 1.77
N VAL A 492 2.88 19.43 2.33
CA VAL A 492 1.54 19.86 1.91
C VAL A 492 0.69 20.28 3.10
N ASP A 493 -0.26 21.19 2.83
CA ASP A 493 -1.28 21.58 3.80
C ASP A 493 -2.38 20.51 3.95
N SER A 494 -3.32 20.75 4.87
CA SER A 494 -4.46 19.84 5.11
C SER A 494 -5.42 19.71 3.93
N ARG A 495 -5.31 20.55 2.89
CA ARG A 495 -6.02 20.42 1.62
C ARG A 495 -5.15 19.83 0.52
N MET A 496 -4.02 19.22 0.88
CA MET A 496 -3.04 18.56 0.00
C MET A 496 -2.28 19.50 -0.96
N ARG A 497 -2.37 20.82 -0.78
CA ARG A 497 -1.67 21.80 -1.61
C ARG A 497 -0.21 21.87 -1.19
N VAL A 498 0.70 21.86 -2.16
CA VAL A 498 2.15 21.95 -1.90
C VAL A 498 2.49 23.37 -1.42
N TYR A 499 3.15 23.46 -0.28
CA TYR A 499 3.61 24.74 0.26
C TYR A 499 4.56 25.47 -0.69
N GLY A 500 4.50 26.79 -0.68
CA GLY A 500 5.35 27.68 -1.47
C GLY A 500 5.04 27.77 -2.96
N VAL A 501 4.09 26.96 -3.49
CA VAL A 501 3.67 27.00 -4.90
C VAL A 501 2.15 26.96 -5.02
N SER A 502 1.62 27.34 -6.15
CA SER A 502 0.18 27.24 -6.46
C SER A 502 -0.07 26.29 -7.63
N GLY A 503 -1.31 25.84 -7.78
CA GLY A 503 -1.71 24.93 -8.88
C GLY A 503 -1.14 23.51 -8.78
N LEU A 504 -0.65 23.09 -7.59
CA LEU A 504 -0.08 21.77 -7.37
C LEU A 504 -0.59 21.16 -6.07
N ARG A 505 -1.06 19.90 -6.14
CA ARG A 505 -1.34 19.05 -4.97
C ARG A 505 -0.61 17.73 -5.08
N VAL A 506 -0.28 17.15 -3.92
CA VAL A 506 0.11 15.74 -3.81
C VAL A 506 -1.06 14.99 -3.16
N ALA A 507 -1.53 13.94 -3.81
CA ALA A 507 -2.72 13.21 -3.37
C ALA A 507 -2.51 11.68 -3.46
N ASP A 508 -1.62 11.15 -2.62
CA ASP A 508 -1.37 9.71 -2.47
C ASP A 508 -0.85 9.39 -1.06
N ALA A 509 -0.36 8.17 -0.84
CA ALA A 509 0.09 7.74 0.47
C ALA A 509 1.27 8.55 1.04
N SER A 510 2.01 9.30 0.20
CA SER A 510 3.13 10.13 0.66
C SER A 510 2.70 11.25 1.62
N ILE A 511 1.44 11.68 1.55
CA ILE A 511 0.96 12.80 2.38
C ILE A 511 0.53 12.37 3.78
N MET A 512 0.33 11.08 4.05
CA MET A 512 -0.06 10.62 5.39
C MET A 512 0.97 11.10 6.41
N PRO A 513 0.58 11.82 7.48
CA PRO A 513 1.55 12.36 8.42
C PRO A 513 2.26 11.26 9.22
N PHE A 514 1.53 10.17 9.52
CA PHE A 514 2.03 8.94 10.14
C PHE A 514 1.07 7.77 9.86
N GLN A 515 1.49 6.53 10.21
CA GLN A 515 0.76 5.28 9.91
C GLN A 515 -0.67 5.26 10.46
N VAL A 516 -1.59 4.79 9.62
CA VAL A 516 -3.04 4.68 9.90
C VAL A 516 -3.44 3.38 10.61
N SER A 517 -2.53 2.58 11.03
CA SER A 517 -2.64 1.29 11.73
C SER A 517 -2.23 0.07 10.90
N SER A 518 -2.37 0.03 9.56
CA SER A 518 -2.05 -1.20 8.81
C SER A 518 -1.88 -0.93 7.31
N ASN A 519 -2.52 -1.76 6.46
CA ASN A 519 -2.43 -1.63 5.01
C ASN A 519 -2.91 -0.26 4.52
N THR A 520 -2.14 0.35 3.65
CA THR A 520 -2.34 1.74 3.22
C THR A 520 -3.25 1.90 2.00
N ASN A 521 -3.67 0.81 1.33
CA ASN A 521 -4.42 0.90 0.07
C ASN A 521 -5.82 1.53 0.23
N ILE A 522 -6.64 1.04 1.17
CA ILE A 522 -7.99 1.59 1.40
C ILE A 522 -7.91 3.04 1.91
N PRO A 523 -7.03 3.39 2.87
CA PRO A 523 -6.78 4.79 3.22
C PRO A 523 -6.35 5.66 2.02
N THR A 524 -5.49 5.15 1.12
CA THR A 524 -5.07 5.91 -0.08
C THR A 524 -6.23 6.13 -1.06
N ILE A 525 -7.15 5.18 -1.19
CA ILE A 525 -8.39 5.38 -1.97
C ILE A 525 -9.25 6.47 -1.31
N MET A 526 -9.37 6.46 0.01
CA MET A 526 -10.06 7.48 0.79
C MET A 526 -9.41 8.87 0.59
N LEU A 527 -8.07 8.95 0.58
CA LEU A 527 -7.36 10.19 0.24
C LEU A 527 -7.76 10.71 -1.15
N GLY A 528 -7.90 9.83 -2.15
CA GLY A 528 -8.37 10.18 -3.49
C GLY A 528 -9.80 10.74 -3.49
N GLU A 529 -10.72 10.17 -2.70
CA GLU A 529 -12.08 10.69 -2.53
C GLU A 529 -12.09 12.08 -1.88
N ARG A 530 -11.29 12.27 -0.82
CA ARG A 530 -11.14 13.57 -0.13
C ARG A 530 -10.48 14.62 -1.04
N ALA A 531 -9.44 14.24 -1.79
CA ALA A 531 -8.80 15.13 -2.75
C ALA A 531 -9.79 15.64 -3.81
N ALA A 532 -10.65 14.75 -4.33
CA ALA A 532 -11.68 15.13 -5.28
C ALA A 532 -12.71 16.11 -4.67
N GLU A 533 -13.07 15.92 -3.39
CA GLU A 533 -13.93 16.86 -2.67
C GLU A 533 -13.27 18.24 -2.54
N PHE A 534 -12.02 18.31 -2.11
CA PHE A 534 -11.30 19.57 -1.96
C PHE A 534 -11.15 20.32 -3.28
N VAL A 535 -10.80 19.60 -4.35
CA VAL A 535 -10.70 20.20 -5.70
C VAL A 535 -12.05 20.75 -6.15
N LYS A 536 -13.15 19.99 -6.01
CA LYS A 536 -14.51 20.44 -6.38
C LYS A 536 -14.97 21.64 -5.55
N GLN A 537 -14.65 21.69 -4.26
CA GLN A 537 -14.96 22.83 -3.40
C GLN A 537 -14.20 24.11 -3.80
N ASP A 538 -12.96 23.97 -4.24
CA ASP A 538 -12.15 25.12 -4.68
C ASP A 538 -12.65 25.66 -6.04
N ILE A 539 -13.13 24.79 -6.95
CA ILE A 539 -13.81 25.23 -8.20
C ILE A 539 -15.07 26.06 -7.89
N ALA A 540 -15.87 25.62 -6.92
CA ALA A 540 -17.13 26.29 -6.59
C ALA A 540 -16.97 27.67 -5.91
N ARG A 541 -15.75 28.04 -5.52
CA ARG A 541 -15.41 29.34 -4.90
C ARG A 541 -14.99 30.40 -5.89
N TYR A 542 -14.72 30.01 -7.13
CA TYR A 542 -14.37 30.88 -8.25
C TYR A 542 -15.51 30.92 -9.29
#